data_8d347b41da7f500256065ccf744b3246
#
_entry.id   8d347b41da7f500256065ccf744b3246
#
_cell.length_a   1.000
_cell.length_b   1.000
_cell.length_c   1.000
_cell.angle_alpha   90.00
_cell.angle_beta   90.00
_cell.angle_gamma   90.00
#
_symmetry.space_group_name_H-M   'P 1'
#
loop_
_entity.id
_entity.type
_entity.pdbx_description
1 polymer ?
#
loop_
_entity_poly.entity_id
_entity_poly.type
_entity_poly.pdbx_seq_one_letter_code
_entity_poly.pdbx_strand_id
1 'polypeptide(L)'
;MKKSVIQIILMFLASITLWSCASETDAYAKFVSEWQGRKIMFPDVMTDVVTGDTIDLSDADFTILTYVDSTGCTSCKMKLPIWKEFFGSLDSIAGERDFNAVFVANAKDNRELTYLIQRDDYPYQVVNDVNDSLQKLNQFPDDIMLRTFLLDRNNHVVAIGNPAYNVGIAELYRAIISGRKTFNEGGTQMITVDDSKKEIGEVRLGEVLTVNYALENESMDTVFVRDVISSCHCTEAIISDSVIPPNDTLPIQIKFHEDSISGDFVRNVYVYYQGFENPTILEISGIVIK
;
A
#
# COMPACT_ATOMS: atom_id res chain seq x y z
N MET A 1 34.59 45.23 -14.90
CA MET A 1 34.73 43.79 -15.07
C MET A 1 34.29 42.95 -13.85
N LYS A 2 34.63 43.30 -12.59
CA LYS A 2 34.20 42.51 -11.41
C LYS A 2 32.69 42.46 -11.13
N LYS A 3 31.94 43.54 -11.42
CA LYS A 3 30.46 43.57 -11.21
C LYS A 3 29.67 42.69 -12.20
N SER A 4 30.15 42.56 -13.46
CA SER A 4 29.48 41.72 -14.46
C SER A 4 29.62 40.22 -14.16
N VAL A 5 30.79 39.79 -13.61
CA VAL A 5 31.05 38.39 -13.26
C VAL A 5 30.17 37.95 -12.07
N ILE A 6 29.97 38.83 -11.08
CA ILE A 6 29.13 38.54 -9.92
C ILE A 6 27.65 38.42 -10.32
N GLN A 7 27.16 39.25 -11.26
CA GLN A 7 25.80 39.12 -11.78
C GLN A 7 25.56 37.83 -12.57
N ILE A 8 26.55 37.38 -13.35
CA ILE A 8 26.47 36.12 -14.09
C ILE A 8 26.51 34.93 -13.14
N ILE A 9 27.32 34.97 -12.07
CA ILE A 9 27.34 33.90 -11.06
C ILE A 9 26.04 33.86 -10.26
N LEU A 10 25.41 34.98 -9.91
CA LEU A 10 24.10 35.06 -9.25
C LEU A 10 22.96 34.57 -10.15
N MET A 11 22.99 34.83 -11.46
CA MET A 11 22.04 34.26 -12.41
C MET A 11 22.20 32.74 -12.59
N PHE A 12 23.43 32.20 -12.52
CA PHE A 12 23.68 30.76 -12.61
C PHE A 12 23.28 30.04 -11.31
N LEU A 13 23.43 30.66 -10.14
CA LEU A 13 22.95 30.11 -8.86
C LEU A 13 21.43 30.12 -8.73
N ALA A 14 20.74 31.08 -9.34
CA ALA A 14 19.27 31.14 -9.34
C ALA A 14 18.62 30.12 -10.30
N SER A 15 19.37 29.59 -11.28
CA SER A 15 18.85 28.58 -12.23
C SER A 15 18.97 27.14 -11.72
N ILE A 16 19.68 26.88 -10.63
CA ILE A 16 19.88 25.53 -10.06
C ILE A 16 18.77 25.17 -9.05
N THR A 17 17.95 26.13 -8.60
CA THR A 17 16.88 25.88 -7.61
C THR A 17 15.52 25.50 -8.21
N LEU A 18 15.41 25.27 -9.51
CA LEU A 18 14.16 24.85 -10.17
C LEU A 18 14.19 23.37 -10.64
N TRP A 19 15.10 22.55 -10.12
CA TRP A 19 14.90 21.12 -10.24
C TRP A 19 13.87 20.71 -9.19
N SER A 20 12.60 20.76 -9.66
CA SER A 20 11.42 20.26 -9.01
C SER A 20 11.71 18.89 -8.39
N CYS A 21 11.55 18.81 -7.09
CA CYS A 21 11.31 17.57 -6.41
C CYS A 21 9.99 17.04 -6.98
N ALA A 22 10.05 16.13 -7.97
CA ALA A 22 8.89 15.31 -8.32
C ALA A 22 8.53 14.57 -7.02
N SER A 23 7.30 14.75 -6.54
CA SER A 23 6.89 14.11 -5.30
C SER A 23 6.90 12.59 -5.50
N GLU A 24 7.11 11.80 -4.45
CA GLU A 24 7.05 10.33 -4.52
C GLU A 24 5.71 9.87 -5.11
N THR A 25 4.64 10.63 -4.88
CA THR A 25 3.31 10.44 -5.48
C THR A 25 3.33 10.53 -6.99
N ASP A 26 4.07 11.49 -7.58
CA ASP A 26 4.17 11.62 -9.04
C ASP A 26 4.94 10.45 -9.66
N ALA A 27 5.98 9.96 -8.99
CA ALA A 27 6.76 8.79 -9.43
C ALA A 27 5.91 7.51 -9.38
N TYR A 28 5.13 7.32 -8.32
CA TYR A 28 4.20 6.20 -8.18
C TYR A 28 3.09 6.25 -9.25
N ALA A 29 2.43 7.39 -9.44
CA ALA A 29 1.38 7.57 -10.44
C ALA A 29 1.90 7.31 -11.86
N LYS A 30 3.11 7.78 -12.17
CA LYS A 30 3.78 7.49 -13.44
C LYS A 30 4.03 6.00 -13.61
N PHE A 31 4.57 5.34 -12.58
CA PHE A 31 4.80 3.90 -12.61
C PHE A 31 3.50 3.12 -12.86
N VAL A 32 2.43 3.43 -12.13
CA VAL A 32 1.12 2.78 -12.31
C VAL A 32 0.63 2.97 -13.75
N SER A 33 0.73 4.19 -14.31
CA SER A 33 0.30 4.47 -15.69
C SER A 33 1.11 3.71 -16.75
N GLU A 34 2.39 3.44 -16.51
CA GLU A 34 3.27 2.69 -17.42
C GLU A 34 3.00 1.18 -17.39
N TRP A 35 2.54 0.67 -16.24
CA TRP A 35 2.34 -0.76 -16.03
C TRP A 35 0.88 -1.20 -16.23
N GLN A 36 -0.08 -0.33 -16.04
CA GLN A 36 -1.50 -0.66 -16.23
C GLN A 36 -1.77 -1.07 -17.69
N GLY A 37 -2.43 -2.20 -17.86
CA GLY A 37 -2.68 -2.80 -19.18
C GLY A 37 -1.47 -3.52 -19.80
N ARG A 38 -0.29 -3.47 -19.17
CA ARG A 38 0.89 -4.21 -19.64
C ARG A 38 0.68 -5.71 -19.43
N LYS A 39 1.07 -6.51 -20.40
CA LYS A 39 1.01 -7.97 -20.30
C LYS A 39 2.20 -8.49 -19.51
N ILE A 40 1.94 -9.29 -18.47
CA ILE A 40 2.96 -10.05 -17.74
C ILE A 40 3.28 -11.33 -18.52
N MET A 41 4.56 -11.55 -18.72
CA MET A 41 5.09 -12.74 -19.38
C MET A 41 5.51 -13.76 -18.33
N PHE A 42 4.88 -14.93 -18.37
CA PHE A 42 5.24 -16.04 -17.48
C PHE A 42 6.26 -16.97 -18.15
N PRO A 43 7.13 -17.64 -17.37
CA PRO A 43 7.90 -18.78 -17.86
C PRO A 43 7.00 -19.90 -18.38
N ASP A 44 7.48 -20.68 -19.36
CA ASP A 44 6.70 -21.76 -19.98
C ASP A 44 6.23 -22.82 -18.97
N VAL A 45 6.99 -23.04 -17.91
CA VAL A 45 6.67 -23.98 -16.85
C VAL A 45 6.92 -23.35 -15.50
N MET A 46 5.90 -23.35 -14.66
CA MET A 46 5.98 -23.01 -13.25
C MET A 46 5.47 -24.19 -12.43
N THR A 47 6.21 -24.56 -11.40
CA THR A 47 5.91 -25.73 -10.59
C THR A 47 5.72 -25.32 -9.14
N ASP A 48 4.65 -25.76 -8.52
CA ASP A 48 4.42 -25.53 -7.09
C ASP A 48 5.47 -26.24 -6.23
N VAL A 49 6.00 -25.53 -5.24
CA VAL A 49 7.09 -25.99 -4.37
C VAL A 49 6.69 -27.20 -3.50
N VAL A 50 5.41 -27.31 -3.14
CA VAL A 50 4.90 -28.31 -2.21
C VAL A 50 4.39 -29.53 -2.94
N THR A 51 3.53 -29.33 -3.95
CA THR A 51 2.88 -30.45 -4.66
C THR A 51 3.73 -30.97 -5.80
N GLY A 52 4.60 -30.16 -6.38
CA GLY A 52 5.36 -30.49 -7.58
C GLY A 52 4.53 -30.42 -8.88
N ASP A 53 3.28 -30.00 -8.80
CA ASP A 53 2.40 -29.88 -9.95
C ASP A 53 2.71 -28.63 -10.77
N THR A 54 2.49 -28.71 -12.07
CA THR A 54 2.56 -27.53 -12.94
C THR A 54 1.37 -26.61 -12.66
N ILE A 55 1.65 -25.34 -12.46
CA ILE A 55 0.62 -24.32 -12.24
C ILE A 55 0.02 -23.90 -13.57
N ASP A 56 -1.29 -23.98 -13.68
CA ASP A 56 -2.08 -23.38 -14.76
C ASP A 56 -2.80 -22.13 -14.25
N LEU A 57 -2.56 -20.99 -14.89
CA LEU A 57 -3.17 -19.71 -14.56
C LEU A 57 -4.32 -19.32 -15.53
N SER A 58 -4.64 -20.20 -16.51
CA SER A 58 -5.57 -19.87 -17.59
C SER A 58 -7.05 -19.95 -17.18
N ASP A 59 -7.37 -20.70 -16.12
CA ASP A 59 -8.76 -21.03 -15.78
C ASP A 59 -9.46 -19.95 -14.95
N ALA A 60 -8.73 -19.03 -14.33
CA ALA A 60 -9.31 -18.00 -13.48
C ALA A 60 -9.58 -16.68 -14.23
N ASP A 61 -10.55 -15.91 -13.73
CA ASP A 61 -10.84 -14.57 -14.22
C ASP A 61 -9.73 -13.59 -13.88
N PHE A 62 -9.09 -13.80 -12.72
CA PHE A 62 -8.02 -12.96 -12.21
C PHE A 62 -6.85 -13.79 -11.67
N THR A 63 -5.65 -13.22 -11.72
CA THR A 63 -4.47 -13.76 -11.04
C THR A 63 -3.83 -12.68 -10.18
N ILE A 64 -3.64 -12.98 -8.90
CA ILE A 64 -2.83 -12.14 -8.00
C ILE A 64 -1.41 -12.71 -8.00
N LEU A 65 -0.51 -12.00 -8.68
CA LEU A 65 0.90 -12.35 -8.78
C LEU A 65 1.71 -11.52 -7.79
N THR A 66 2.51 -12.17 -6.95
CA THR A 66 3.51 -11.51 -6.11
C THR A 66 4.90 -12.06 -6.40
N TYR A 67 5.84 -11.18 -6.78
CA TYR A 67 7.23 -11.56 -7.01
C TYR A 67 8.11 -11.17 -5.82
N VAL A 68 8.93 -12.13 -5.36
CA VAL A 68 9.86 -11.97 -4.23
C VAL A 68 11.27 -12.33 -4.68
N ASP A 69 12.18 -11.35 -4.68
CA ASP A 69 13.58 -11.56 -5.04
C ASP A 69 14.39 -12.28 -3.92
N SER A 70 15.59 -12.73 -4.27
CA SER A 70 16.51 -13.44 -3.38
C SER A 70 17.24 -12.56 -2.35
N THR A 71 17.03 -11.25 -2.35
CA THR A 71 17.76 -10.34 -1.46
C THR A 71 17.13 -10.30 -0.07
N GLY A 72 17.95 -10.37 0.98
CA GLY A 72 17.50 -10.23 2.37
C GLY A 72 16.63 -11.37 2.89
N CYS A 73 15.68 -11.03 3.76
CA CYS A 73 14.85 -12.00 4.49
C CYS A 73 13.60 -12.41 3.71
N THR A 74 13.53 -13.64 3.19
CA THR A 74 12.39 -14.18 2.45
C THR A 74 11.10 -14.15 3.28
N SER A 75 11.15 -14.65 4.51
CA SER A 75 9.99 -14.68 5.43
C SER A 75 9.43 -13.28 5.70
N CYS A 76 10.31 -12.28 5.85
CA CYS A 76 9.91 -10.89 6.10
C CYS A 76 9.18 -10.27 4.91
N LYS A 77 9.56 -10.67 3.70
CA LYS A 77 8.95 -10.19 2.45
C LYS A 77 7.65 -10.91 2.14
N MET A 78 7.60 -12.22 2.35
CA MET A 78 6.43 -13.01 1.99
C MET A 78 5.23 -12.74 2.90
N LYS A 79 5.42 -12.60 4.23
CA LYS A 79 4.33 -12.37 5.20
C LYS A 79 3.09 -13.26 4.97
N LEU A 80 3.30 -14.54 4.74
CA LEU A 80 2.25 -15.50 4.34
C LEU A 80 0.98 -15.48 5.22
N PRO A 81 1.05 -15.30 6.54
CA PRO A 81 -0.16 -15.22 7.37
C PRO A 81 -1.11 -14.07 6.97
N ILE A 82 -0.57 -12.90 6.61
CA ILE A 82 -1.38 -11.74 6.19
C ILE A 82 -2.03 -12.03 4.84
N TRP A 83 -1.29 -12.64 3.93
CA TRP A 83 -1.82 -13.05 2.63
C TRP A 83 -2.90 -14.13 2.74
N LYS A 84 -2.72 -15.11 3.63
CA LYS A 84 -3.73 -16.14 3.88
C LYS A 84 -5.04 -15.52 4.34
N GLU A 85 -5.00 -14.55 5.23
CA GLU A 85 -6.20 -13.81 5.68
C GLU A 85 -6.83 -13.00 4.52
N PHE A 86 -6.01 -12.29 3.77
CA PHE A 86 -6.47 -11.51 2.62
C PHE A 86 -7.17 -12.39 1.57
N PHE A 87 -6.55 -13.49 1.15
CA PHE A 87 -7.15 -14.40 0.16
C PHE A 87 -8.40 -15.09 0.69
N GLY A 88 -8.40 -15.54 1.95
CA GLY A 88 -9.61 -16.07 2.59
C GLY A 88 -10.78 -15.09 2.62
N SER A 89 -10.49 -13.78 2.71
CA SER A 89 -11.51 -12.74 2.58
C SER A 89 -12.02 -12.59 1.16
N LEU A 90 -11.17 -12.82 0.15
CA LEU A 90 -11.56 -12.81 -1.28
C LEU A 90 -12.45 -13.99 -1.61
N ASP A 91 -12.13 -15.20 -1.17
CA ASP A 91 -12.95 -16.41 -1.37
C ASP A 91 -14.38 -16.18 -0.93
N SER A 92 -14.58 -15.40 0.13
CA SER A 92 -15.91 -15.09 0.68
C SER A 92 -16.74 -14.13 -0.17
N ILE A 93 -16.10 -13.30 -1.02
CA ILE A 93 -16.74 -12.19 -1.75
C ILE A 93 -16.63 -12.27 -3.27
N ALA A 94 -15.81 -13.15 -3.81
CA ALA A 94 -15.58 -13.28 -5.25
C ALA A 94 -16.84 -13.68 -6.05
N GLY A 95 -17.80 -14.35 -5.39
CA GLY A 95 -19.07 -14.74 -6.00
C GLY A 95 -18.87 -15.80 -7.07
N GLU A 96 -19.21 -15.49 -8.34
CA GLU A 96 -19.03 -16.37 -9.49
C GLU A 96 -17.69 -16.18 -10.21
N ARG A 97 -16.83 -15.29 -9.72
CA ARG A 97 -15.54 -15.01 -10.33
C ARG A 97 -14.43 -15.72 -9.59
N ASP A 98 -13.57 -16.38 -10.35
CA ASP A 98 -12.44 -17.13 -9.83
C ASP A 98 -11.16 -16.29 -9.86
N PHE A 99 -10.30 -16.53 -8.88
CA PHE A 99 -8.97 -15.94 -8.88
C PHE A 99 -7.89 -16.96 -8.50
N ASN A 100 -6.73 -16.84 -9.12
CA ASN A 100 -5.51 -17.52 -8.73
C ASN A 100 -4.67 -16.61 -7.83
N ALA A 101 -4.00 -17.20 -6.85
CA ALA A 101 -3.03 -16.52 -6.00
C ALA A 101 -1.69 -17.24 -6.10
N VAL A 102 -0.68 -16.57 -6.66
CA VAL A 102 0.63 -17.15 -6.87
C VAL A 102 1.76 -16.27 -6.38
N PHE A 103 2.59 -16.82 -5.50
CA PHE A 103 3.88 -16.26 -5.15
C PHE A 103 4.96 -16.88 -6.03
N VAL A 104 5.74 -16.03 -6.69
CA VAL A 104 6.96 -16.46 -7.39
C VAL A 104 8.14 -15.89 -6.63
N ALA A 105 8.90 -16.79 -5.99
CA ALA A 105 10.07 -16.43 -5.22
C ALA A 105 11.35 -16.87 -5.94
N ASN A 106 12.35 -16.00 -5.97
CA ASN A 106 13.70 -16.39 -6.37
C ASN A 106 14.49 -16.79 -5.12
N ALA A 107 14.29 -18.01 -4.64
CA ALA A 107 15.00 -18.53 -3.47
C ALA A 107 16.13 -19.49 -3.88
N LYS A 108 17.16 -19.61 -3.03
CA LYS A 108 18.31 -20.48 -3.31
C LYS A 108 17.94 -21.95 -3.40
N ASP A 109 17.00 -22.39 -2.56
CA ASP A 109 16.46 -23.74 -2.57
C ASP A 109 15.02 -23.78 -2.05
N ASN A 110 14.34 -24.90 -2.24
CA ASN A 110 12.94 -25.07 -1.84
C ASN A 110 12.74 -25.25 -0.33
N ARG A 111 13.80 -25.57 0.45
CA ARG A 111 13.64 -25.92 1.87
C ARG A 111 13.11 -24.76 2.71
N GLU A 112 13.64 -23.55 2.46
CA GLU A 112 13.16 -22.36 3.15
C GLU A 112 11.69 -22.10 2.82
N LEU A 113 11.32 -22.13 1.54
CA LEU A 113 9.95 -21.92 1.08
C LEU A 113 8.99 -22.96 1.66
N THR A 114 9.35 -24.25 1.54
CA THR A 114 8.55 -25.35 2.09
C THR A 114 8.35 -25.20 3.60
N TYR A 115 9.41 -24.83 4.33
CA TYR A 115 9.30 -24.56 5.77
C TYR A 115 8.33 -23.42 6.09
N LEU A 116 8.42 -22.29 5.35
CA LEU A 116 7.54 -21.14 5.57
C LEU A 116 6.08 -21.48 5.27
N ILE A 117 5.83 -22.18 4.17
CA ILE A 117 4.48 -22.62 3.77
C ILE A 117 3.87 -23.53 4.85
N GLN A 118 4.63 -24.53 5.34
CA GLN A 118 4.17 -25.43 6.37
C GLN A 118 3.98 -24.76 7.73
N ARG A 119 4.92 -23.88 8.14
CA ARG A 119 4.83 -23.14 9.41
C ARG A 119 3.56 -22.28 9.48
N ASP A 120 3.22 -21.61 8.36
CA ASP A 120 2.13 -20.64 8.28
C ASP A 120 0.82 -21.28 7.78
N ASP A 121 0.84 -22.62 7.51
CA ASP A 121 -0.30 -23.35 6.94
C ASP A 121 -0.90 -22.59 5.76
N TYR A 122 -0.03 -22.22 4.79
CA TYR A 122 -0.37 -21.40 3.65
C TYR A 122 -0.88 -22.27 2.49
N PRO A 123 -2.16 -22.12 2.05
CA PRO A 123 -2.79 -23.07 1.13
C PRO A 123 -2.66 -22.71 -0.35
N TYR A 124 -2.08 -21.55 -0.67
CA TYR A 124 -2.02 -21.04 -2.04
C TYR A 124 -0.67 -21.37 -2.70
N GLN A 125 -0.60 -21.22 -4.03
CA GLN A 125 0.54 -21.65 -4.84
C GLN A 125 1.79 -20.82 -4.60
N VAL A 126 2.93 -21.50 -4.47
CA VAL A 126 4.25 -20.89 -4.35
C VAL A 126 5.21 -21.55 -5.33
N VAL A 127 5.82 -20.76 -6.20
CA VAL A 127 6.83 -21.18 -7.17
C VAL A 127 8.21 -20.73 -6.72
N ASN A 128 9.20 -21.59 -6.87
CA ASN A 128 10.60 -21.17 -6.76
C ASN A 128 11.21 -21.01 -8.17
N ASP A 129 11.32 -19.78 -8.61
CA ASP A 129 11.98 -19.42 -9.87
C ASP A 129 13.49 -19.21 -9.63
N VAL A 130 14.22 -20.32 -9.44
CA VAL A 130 15.68 -20.31 -9.16
C VAL A 130 16.50 -19.62 -10.25
N ASN A 131 15.98 -19.55 -11.47
CA ASN A 131 16.63 -18.91 -12.60
C ASN A 131 16.29 -17.45 -12.75
N ASP A 132 15.40 -16.93 -11.90
CA ASP A 132 14.90 -15.56 -11.99
C ASP A 132 14.30 -15.21 -13.36
N SER A 133 13.60 -16.17 -13.94
CA SER A 133 13.06 -16.09 -15.29
C SER A 133 11.95 -15.06 -15.38
N LEU A 134 11.08 -14.99 -14.36
CA LEU A 134 9.97 -14.06 -14.30
C LEU A 134 10.47 -12.60 -14.26
N GLN A 135 11.50 -12.31 -13.44
CA GLN A 135 12.14 -11.00 -13.38
C GLN A 135 12.80 -10.62 -14.71
N LYS A 136 13.51 -11.56 -15.32
CA LYS A 136 14.17 -11.33 -16.62
C LYS A 136 13.19 -11.04 -17.74
N LEU A 137 12.02 -11.67 -17.75
CA LEU A 137 10.97 -11.46 -18.74
C LEU A 137 10.27 -10.11 -18.56
N ASN A 138 10.06 -9.66 -17.32
CA ASN A 138 9.19 -8.52 -17.03
C ASN A 138 9.90 -7.26 -16.55
N GLN A 139 11.11 -7.40 -15.96
CA GLN A 139 11.88 -6.28 -15.40
C GLN A 139 11.08 -5.52 -14.34
N PHE A 140 10.61 -6.23 -13.31
CA PHE A 140 9.88 -5.65 -12.19
C PHE A 140 10.73 -4.58 -11.47
N PRO A 141 10.09 -3.58 -10.84
CA PRO A 141 10.79 -2.54 -10.10
C PRO A 141 11.51 -3.11 -8.87
N ASP A 142 12.50 -2.35 -8.37
CA ASP A 142 13.23 -2.75 -7.16
C ASP A 142 12.39 -2.61 -5.89
N ASP A 143 11.39 -1.74 -5.89
CA ASP A 143 10.49 -1.54 -4.76
C ASP A 143 9.53 -2.74 -4.61
N ILE A 144 9.64 -3.45 -3.48
CA ILE A 144 8.81 -4.61 -3.15
C ILE A 144 7.31 -4.28 -3.07
N MET A 145 6.95 -3.03 -2.76
CA MET A 145 5.56 -2.59 -2.71
C MET A 145 4.90 -2.56 -4.09
N LEU A 146 5.70 -2.51 -5.15
CA LEU A 146 5.28 -2.44 -6.55
C LEU A 146 5.43 -3.78 -7.30
N ARG A 147 5.73 -4.87 -6.60
CA ARG A 147 5.93 -6.21 -7.17
C ARG A 147 4.75 -7.14 -6.98
N THR A 148 3.58 -6.59 -6.71
CA THR A 148 2.31 -7.32 -6.66
C THR A 148 1.35 -6.74 -7.68
N PHE A 149 0.75 -7.63 -8.46
CA PHE A 149 -0.10 -7.28 -9.59
C PHE A 149 -1.40 -8.08 -9.53
N LEU A 150 -2.52 -7.40 -9.75
CA LEU A 150 -3.77 -8.05 -10.13
C LEU A 150 -3.80 -8.11 -11.67
N LEU A 151 -3.91 -9.29 -12.21
CA LEU A 151 -3.93 -9.57 -13.65
C LEU A 151 -5.31 -10.03 -14.07
N ASP A 152 -5.72 -9.69 -15.30
CA ASP A 152 -6.89 -10.27 -15.95
C ASP A 152 -6.58 -11.67 -16.52
N ARG A 153 -7.60 -12.34 -17.07
CA ARG A 153 -7.48 -13.68 -17.71
C ARG A 153 -6.43 -13.75 -18.81
N ASN A 154 -6.06 -12.63 -19.43
CA ASN A 154 -5.06 -12.55 -20.49
C ASN A 154 -3.68 -12.14 -19.97
N ASN A 155 -3.50 -12.11 -18.66
CA ASN A 155 -2.30 -11.65 -17.94
C ASN A 155 -1.97 -10.16 -18.11
N HIS A 156 -2.96 -9.30 -18.40
CA HIS A 156 -2.74 -7.86 -18.39
C HIS A 156 -2.94 -7.30 -16.99
N VAL A 157 -2.10 -6.37 -16.63
CA VAL A 157 -2.14 -5.69 -15.33
C VAL A 157 -3.41 -4.84 -15.20
N VAL A 158 -4.26 -5.17 -14.26
CA VAL A 158 -5.50 -4.44 -13.92
C VAL A 158 -5.26 -3.48 -12.76
N ALA A 159 -4.51 -3.93 -11.75
CA ALA A 159 -4.14 -3.11 -10.60
C ALA A 159 -2.74 -3.50 -10.08
N ILE A 160 -2.09 -2.56 -9.40
CA ILE A 160 -0.72 -2.70 -8.91
C ILE A 160 -0.67 -2.26 -7.45
N GLY A 161 0.13 -2.95 -6.67
CA GLY A 161 0.40 -2.64 -5.28
C GLY A 161 0.16 -3.83 -4.38
N ASN A 162 0.75 -3.79 -3.19
CA ASN A 162 0.75 -4.93 -2.29
C ASN A 162 -0.38 -4.82 -1.25
N PRO A 163 -1.45 -5.63 -1.35
CA PRO A 163 -2.59 -5.59 -0.44
C PRO A 163 -2.24 -6.03 1.00
N ALA A 164 -1.14 -6.76 1.20
CA ALA A 164 -0.69 -7.13 2.55
C ALA A 164 -0.06 -5.95 3.32
N TYR A 165 0.26 -4.85 2.63
CA TYR A 165 0.86 -3.66 3.23
C TYR A 165 -0.01 -2.41 3.07
N ASN A 166 -1.02 -2.44 2.21
CA ASN A 166 -1.86 -1.28 1.92
C ASN A 166 -3.34 -1.69 1.83
N VAL A 167 -4.13 -1.23 2.80
CA VAL A 167 -5.56 -1.55 2.91
C VAL A 167 -6.36 -1.01 1.71
N GLY A 168 -6.01 0.18 1.19
CA GLY A 168 -6.64 0.73 -0.01
C GLY A 168 -6.43 -0.15 -1.25
N ILE A 169 -5.23 -0.72 -1.41
CA ILE A 169 -4.95 -1.70 -2.46
C ILE A 169 -5.74 -3.00 -2.22
N ALA A 170 -5.85 -3.44 -0.97
CA ALA A 170 -6.65 -4.62 -0.64
C ALA A 170 -8.12 -4.43 -1.03
N GLU A 171 -8.70 -3.26 -0.75
CA GLU A 171 -10.07 -2.93 -1.13
C GLU A 171 -10.25 -2.80 -2.65
N LEU A 172 -9.29 -2.19 -3.34
CA LEU A 172 -9.28 -2.11 -4.79
C LEU A 172 -9.34 -3.51 -5.41
N TYR A 173 -8.52 -4.45 -4.94
CA TYR A 173 -8.53 -5.83 -5.42
C TYR A 173 -9.86 -6.51 -5.13
N ARG A 174 -10.40 -6.36 -3.90
CA ARG A 174 -11.73 -6.89 -3.54
C ARG A 174 -12.82 -6.34 -4.44
N ALA A 175 -12.83 -5.05 -4.71
CA ALA A 175 -13.82 -4.41 -5.56
C ALA A 175 -13.78 -4.93 -7.01
N ILE A 176 -12.57 -5.03 -7.58
CA ILE A 176 -12.39 -5.53 -8.95
C ILE A 176 -12.82 -6.99 -9.06
N ILE A 177 -12.34 -7.86 -8.16
CA ILE A 177 -12.62 -9.30 -8.18
C ILE A 177 -14.10 -9.58 -7.94
N SER A 178 -14.74 -8.91 -6.96
CA SER A 178 -16.18 -9.09 -6.69
C SER A 178 -17.09 -8.47 -7.75
N GLY A 179 -16.54 -7.72 -8.72
CA GLY A 179 -17.33 -6.97 -9.70
C GLY A 179 -18.16 -5.85 -9.11
N ARG A 180 -17.92 -5.50 -7.86
CA ARG A 180 -18.50 -4.29 -7.29
C ARG A 180 -17.93 -3.12 -8.07
N LYS A 181 -18.80 -2.24 -8.55
CA LYS A 181 -18.33 -0.97 -9.12
C LYS A 181 -17.52 -0.28 -8.02
N THR A 182 -16.24 -0.08 -8.25
CA THR A 182 -15.47 0.85 -7.43
C THR A 182 -16.19 2.19 -7.55
N PHE A 183 -16.62 2.75 -6.43
CA PHE A 183 -17.40 4.00 -6.42
C PHE A 183 -16.52 5.20 -6.79
N ASN A 184 -15.84 5.14 -7.96
CA ASN A 184 -15.00 6.21 -8.50
C ASN A 184 -15.55 6.85 -9.77
N GLU A 185 -16.81 6.65 -10.09
CA GLU A 185 -17.50 7.56 -10.99
C GLU A 185 -18.30 8.60 -10.18
N GLY A 186 -17.57 9.61 -9.65
CA GLY A 186 -18.17 10.87 -9.23
C GLY A 186 -18.71 10.99 -7.80
N GLY A 187 -18.43 10.06 -6.91
CA GLY A 187 -18.67 10.28 -5.47
C GLY A 187 -17.53 11.09 -4.86
N THR A 188 -17.69 12.39 -4.77
CA THR A 188 -16.78 13.22 -3.96
C THR A 188 -16.85 12.68 -2.53
N GLN A 189 -15.72 12.25 -1.97
CA GLN A 189 -15.63 11.95 -0.54
C GLN A 189 -15.95 13.25 0.19
N MET A 190 -17.12 13.32 0.81
CA MET A 190 -17.60 14.51 1.52
C MET A 190 -17.29 14.42 3.02
N ILE A 191 -16.24 13.70 3.39
CA ILE A 191 -15.66 13.78 4.73
C ILE A 191 -14.58 14.85 4.69
N THR A 192 -14.81 15.92 5.44
CA THR A 192 -13.87 17.03 5.58
C THR A 192 -13.25 17.03 6.96
N VAL A 193 -12.10 17.65 7.08
CA VAL A 193 -11.38 17.87 8.34
C VAL A 193 -10.89 19.30 8.33
N ASP A 194 -11.27 20.07 9.33
CA ASP A 194 -11.01 21.51 9.36
C ASP A 194 -9.51 21.85 9.44
N ASP A 195 -8.70 20.99 10.00
CA ASP A 195 -7.24 21.12 10.07
C ASP A 195 -6.60 19.73 10.09
N SER A 196 -6.42 19.15 8.90
CA SER A 196 -5.88 17.80 8.77
C SER A 196 -4.38 17.69 9.06
N LYS A 197 -3.65 18.82 9.12
CA LYS A 197 -2.20 18.89 9.36
C LYS A 197 -1.91 19.76 10.56
N LYS A 198 -1.54 19.14 11.68
CA LYS A 198 -1.25 19.84 12.93
C LYS A 198 0.22 19.81 13.28
N GLU A 199 0.82 21.01 13.36
CA GLU A 199 2.15 21.18 13.91
C GLU A 199 2.03 21.33 15.44
N ILE A 200 2.59 20.37 16.19
CA ILE A 200 2.49 20.32 17.66
C ILE A 200 3.71 20.90 18.38
N GLY A 201 4.68 21.44 17.59
CA GLY A 201 5.87 22.09 18.11
C GLY A 201 6.86 21.15 18.76
N GLU A 202 7.50 21.60 19.85
CA GLU A 202 8.48 20.82 20.61
C GLU A 202 7.79 19.87 21.59
N VAL A 203 8.18 18.60 21.54
CA VAL A 203 7.71 17.52 22.42
C VAL A 203 8.91 16.91 23.13
N ARG A 204 8.84 16.66 24.42
CA ARG A 204 9.92 15.99 25.13
C ARG A 204 9.89 14.49 24.87
N LEU A 205 11.08 13.90 24.78
CA LEU A 205 11.21 12.44 24.66
C LEU A 205 10.48 11.75 25.83
N GLY A 206 9.59 10.82 25.51
CA GLY A 206 8.75 10.11 26.49
C GLY A 206 7.48 10.86 26.94
N GLU A 207 7.24 12.07 26.44
CA GLU A 207 6.01 12.80 26.67
C GLU A 207 4.85 12.25 25.83
N VAL A 208 3.68 12.13 26.44
CA VAL A 208 2.45 11.72 25.73
C VAL A 208 1.61 12.96 25.44
N LEU A 209 1.37 13.22 24.17
CA LEU A 209 0.47 14.27 23.74
C LEU A 209 -0.79 13.71 23.10
N THR A 210 -1.91 14.43 23.26
CA THR A 210 -3.18 14.10 22.60
C THR A 210 -3.55 15.21 21.63
N VAL A 211 -3.73 14.84 20.38
CA VAL A 211 -4.15 15.73 19.29
C VAL A 211 -5.55 15.34 18.85
N ASN A 212 -6.47 16.30 18.80
CA ASN A 212 -7.87 16.05 18.45
C ASN A 212 -8.14 16.53 17.03
N TYR A 213 -8.90 15.74 16.28
CA TYR A 213 -9.44 16.10 14.98
C TYR A 213 -10.95 15.87 14.97
N ALA A 214 -11.64 16.47 14.01
CA ALA A 214 -13.05 16.28 13.76
C ALA A 214 -13.25 15.88 12.30
N LEU A 215 -13.91 14.75 12.09
CA LEU A 215 -14.29 14.25 10.75
C LEU A 215 -15.73 14.67 10.51
N GLU A 216 -15.98 15.59 9.60
CA GLU A 216 -17.31 16.09 9.27
C GLU A 216 -17.86 15.39 8.02
N ASN A 217 -19.04 14.82 8.12
CA ASN A 217 -19.75 14.21 6.99
C ASN A 217 -20.67 15.25 6.34
N GLU A 218 -20.22 15.88 5.27
CA GLU A 218 -21.00 16.83 4.48
C GLU A 218 -21.94 16.16 3.46
N SER A 219 -21.99 14.83 3.42
CA SER A 219 -22.86 14.10 2.51
C SER A 219 -24.29 13.97 3.06
N MET A 220 -25.20 13.54 2.18
CA MET A 220 -26.58 13.22 2.56
C MET A 220 -26.75 11.78 3.07
N ASP A 221 -25.69 10.97 3.01
CA ASP A 221 -25.68 9.55 3.39
C ASP A 221 -24.86 9.31 4.66
N THR A 222 -25.20 8.28 5.41
CA THR A 222 -24.39 7.84 6.55
C THR A 222 -23.08 7.23 6.07
N VAL A 223 -21.96 7.71 6.61
CA VAL A 223 -20.61 7.19 6.34
C VAL A 223 -20.18 6.29 7.48
N PHE A 224 -19.59 5.14 7.15
CA PHE A 224 -19.05 4.18 8.12
C PHE A 224 -17.54 4.21 8.07
N VAL A 225 -16.89 4.46 9.21
CA VAL A 225 -15.45 4.28 9.36
C VAL A 225 -15.17 2.78 9.40
N ARG A 226 -14.31 2.32 8.50
CA ARG A 226 -13.92 0.93 8.40
C ARG A 226 -12.69 0.62 9.22
N ASP A 227 -11.64 1.46 9.09
CA ASP A 227 -10.36 1.29 9.75
C ASP A 227 -9.72 2.63 10.07
N VAL A 228 -8.89 2.64 11.11
CA VAL A 228 -8.00 3.77 11.45
C VAL A 228 -6.60 3.23 11.65
N ILE A 229 -5.68 3.61 10.77
CA ILE A 229 -4.33 3.04 10.71
C ILE A 229 -3.28 4.12 10.96
N SER A 230 -2.43 3.91 11.94
CA SER A 230 -1.30 4.79 12.25
C SER A 230 -0.05 4.39 11.44
N SER A 231 0.73 5.39 11.01
CA SER A 231 2.00 5.16 10.28
C SER A 231 3.14 4.62 11.14
N CYS A 232 3.02 4.67 12.46
CA CYS A 232 4.01 4.15 13.43
C CYS A 232 3.33 3.66 14.70
N HIS A 233 4.06 2.93 15.55
CA HIS A 233 3.56 2.57 16.89
C HIS A 233 3.61 3.77 17.87
N CYS A 234 4.25 4.87 17.47
CA CYS A 234 4.33 6.10 18.25
C CYS A 234 3.04 6.91 18.21
N THR A 235 2.03 6.49 17.44
CA THR A 235 0.70 7.08 17.38
C THR A 235 -0.37 6.03 17.58
N GLU A 236 -1.32 6.34 18.47
CA GLU A 236 -2.54 5.57 18.73
C GLU A 236 -3.75 6.43 18.40
N ALA A 237 -4.60 5.97 17.51
CA ALA A 237 -5.84 6.66 17.18
C ALA A 237 -7.03 6.08 17.96
N ILE A 238 -7.86 6.96 18.53
CA ILE A 238 -9.03 6.59 19.32
C ILE A 238 -10.25 7.29 18.72
N ILE A 239 -11.25 6.49 18.35
CA ILE A 239 -12.57 6.95 17.92
C ILE A 239 -13.63 6.42 18.89
N SER A 240 -14.67 7.22 19.13
CA SER A 240 -15.77 6.83 20.01
C SER A 240 -16.87 6.03 19.31
N ASP A 241 -16.96 6.15 17.99
CA ASP A 241 -17.94 5.51 17.13
C ASP A 241 -17.31 5.19 15.77
N SER A 242 -17.95 4.35 14.99
CA SER A 242 -17.58 4.05 13.61
C SER A 242 -18.61 4.57 12.58
N VAL A 243 -19.61 5.33 13.03
CA VAL A 243 -20.72 5.81 12.21
C VAL A 243 -20.74 7.33 12.22
N ILE A 244 -20.81 7.94 11.04
CA ILE A 244 -20.94 9.41 10.89
C ILE A 244 -22.23 9.67 10.11
N PRO A 245 -23.32 10.05 10.79
CA PRO A 245 -24.57 10.43 10.14
C PRO A 245 -24.42 11.61 9.17
N PRO A 246 -25.38 11.85 8.27
CA PRO A 246 -25.37 13.05 7.42
C PRO A 246 -25.29 14.35 8.22
N ASN A 247 -24.40 15.25 7.81
CA ASN A 247 -24.14 16.55 8.45
C ASN A 247 -23.75 16.44 9.94
N ASP A 248 -23.15 15.33 10.34
CA ASP A 248 -22.66 15.10 11.70
C ASP A 248 -21.13 15.00 11.73
N THR A 249 -20.57 15.01 12.93
CA THR A 249 -19.12 15.06 13.16
C THR A 249 -18.68 13.93 14.07
N LEU A 250 -17.64 13.20 13.68
CA LEU A 250 -16.98 12.19 14.50
C LEU A 250 -15.65 12.73 15.04
N PRO A 251 -15.49 12.91 16.37
CA PRO A 251 -14.22 13.27 16.96
C PRO A 251 -13.25 12.08 16.91
N ILE A 252 -12.00 12.38 16.54
CA ILE A 252 -10.89 11.43 16.58
C ILE A 252 -9.76 12.02 17.42
N GLN A 253 -9.24 11.23 18.34
CA GLN A 253 -8.09 11.59 19.18
C GLN A 253 -6.88 10.79 18.74
N ILE A 254 -5.76 11.45 18.54
CA ILE A 254 -4.49 10.79 18.24
C ILE A 254 -3.57 11.04 19.43
N LYS A 255 -3.19 9.96 20.13
CA LYS A 255 -2.12 10.00 21.12
C LYS A 255 -0.79 9.83 20.42
N PHE A 256 0.12 10.73 20.63
CA PHE A 256 1.51 10.66 20.16
C PHE A 256 2.44 10.44 21.33
N HIS A 257 3.38 9.50 21.20
CA HIS A 257 4.40 9.19 22.18
C HIS A 257 5.66 8.65 21.48
N GLU A 258 6.75 9.40 21.59
CA GLU A 258 8.05 8.96 21.04
C GLU A 258 9.06 8.87 22.18
N ASP A 259 9.64 7.68 22.36
CA ASP A 259 10.55 7.37 23.48
C ASP A 259 11.98 7.01 23.04
N SER A 260 12.25 6.96 21.74
CA SER A 260 13.48 6.42 21.19
C SER A 260 14.26 7.37 20.28
N ILE A 261 13.58 8.26 19.55
CA ILE A 261 14.20 9.09 18.51
C ILE A 261 13.94 10.56 18.80
N SER A 262 15.00 11.39 18.79
CA SER A 262 14.89 12.86 18.84
C SER A 262 15.12 13.47 17.47
N GLY A 263 14.49 14.61 17.18
CA GLY A 263 14.57 15.35 15.93
C GLY A 263 13.19 15.62 15.30
N ASP A 264 13.20 16.12 14.08
CA ASP A 264 11.99 16.42 13.33
C ASP A 264 11.20 15.14 13.03
N PHE A 265 9.88 15.23 13.13
CA PHE A 265 9.01 14.12 12.78
C PHE A 265 7.77 14.59 12.02
N VAL A 266 7.26 13.68 11.16
CA VAL A 266 5.93 13.73 10.56
C VAL A 266 5.29 12.35 10.75
N ARG A 267 4.05 12.31 11.26
CA ARG A 267 3.30 11.07 11.49
C ARG A 267 1.91 11.21 10.91
N ASN A 268 1.48 10.16 10.21
CA ASN A 268 0.19 10.11 9.55
C ASN A 268 -0.72 9.07 10.20
N VAL A 269 -2.00 9.41 10.31
CA VAL A 269 -3.09 8.49 10.61
C VAL A 269 -4.04 8.50 9.44
N TYR A 270 -4.36 7.32 8.94
CA TYR A 270 -5.22 7.09 7.79
C TYR A 270 -6.57 6.59 8.27
N VAL A 271 -7.64 7.32 7.95
CA VAL A 271 -9.02 6.94 8.25
C VAL A 271 -9.70 6.44 6.99
N TYR A 272 -10.05 5.16 6.97
CA TYR A 272 -10.70 4.49 5.85
C TYR A 272 -12.20 4.36 6.10
N TYR A 273 -12.99 4.51 5.04
CA TYR A 273 -14.45 4.43 5.09
C TYR A 273 -14.98 3.29 4.22
N GLN A 274 -16.15 2.76 4.56
CA GLN A 274 -16.81 1.77 3.72
C GLN A 274 -17.26 2.41 2.40
N GLY A 275 -16.89 1.79 1.28
CA GLY A 275 -17.28 2.26 -0.05
C GLY A 275 -16.44 3.42 -0.61
N PHE A 276 -15.38 3.86 0.11
CA PHE A 276 -14.46 4.90 -0.37
C PHE A 276 -13.04 4.33 -0.49
N GLU A 277 -12.35 4.66 -1.58
CA GLU A 277 -11.00 4.16 -1.85
C GLU A 277 -9.91 4.95 -1.10
N ASN A 278 -10.07 6.26 -1.05
CA ASN A 278 -9.05 7.12 -0.48
C ASN A 278 -9.33 7.37 1.00
N PRO A 279 -8.32 7.20 1.88
CA PRO A 279 -8.45 7.56 3.27
C PRO A 279 -8.42 9.08 3.45
N THR A 280 -9.04 9.57 4.53
CA THR A 280 -8.68 10.87 5.09
C THR A 280 -7.35 10.73 5.80
N ILE A 281 -6.40 11.62 5.51
CA ILE A 281 -5.06 11.63 6.12
C ILE A 281 -5.02 12.74 7.17
N LEU A 282 -4.71 12.32 8.40
CA LEU A 282 -4.45 13.22 9.51
C LEU A 282 -2.96 13.24 9.78
N GLU A 283 -2.33 14.41 9.75
CA GLU A 283 -0.89 14.58 9.91
C GLU A 283 -0.58 15.32 11.21
N ILE A 284 0.39 14.79 11.95
CA ILE A 284 1.01 15.46 13.10
C ILE A 284 2.48 15.65 12.79
N SER A 285 2.98 16.85 12.97
CA SER A 285 4.40 17.18 12.80
C SER A 285 4.95 17.96 13.98
N GLY A 286 6.26 17.93 14.19
CA GLY A 286 6.93 18.65 15.26
C GLY A 286 8.37 18.21 15.44
N ILE A 287 8.96 18.53 16.60
CA ILE A 287 10.34 18.23 16.96
C ILE A 287 10.37 17.51 18.31
N VAL A 288 10.92 16.31 18.37
CA VAL A 288 11.20 15.63 19.65
C VAL A 288 12.51 16.11 20.21
N ILE A 289 12.45 16.73 21.38
CA ILE A 289 13.62 17.21 22.16
C ILE A 289 13.92 16.28 23.32
N LYS A 290 15.19 16.24 23.76
CA LYS A 290 15.65 15.41 24.89
C LYS A 290 15.19 15.98 26.23
#